data_3edfce9621ea426a9f88206f984af817
#
_entry.id   3edfce9621ea426a9f88206f984af817
#
_cell.length_a   1.000
_cell.length_b   1.000
_cell.length_c   1.000
_cell.angle_alpha   90.00
_cell.angle_beta   90.00
_cell.angle_gamma   90.00
#
_symmetry.space_group_name_H-M   'P 1'
#
loop_
_entity.id
_entity.type
_entity.pdbx_description
1 polymer ?
#
loop_
_entity_poly.entity_id
_entity_poly.type
_entity_poly.pdbx_seq_one_letter_code
_entity_poly.pdbx_strand_id
1 'polypeptide(L)'
;MSSIVLQSRLFGDMFGTAEMRALYSDEALVQRYLDVEIALARAQAGLGIIPAEAAEALARVAQVSRVDWDHLATRTRIVGYPILPLVEQLSKWAEGGLGQWSHWGATTQDIMDTADVLQLRDALDLISTDLDAVGAALATLAEDHATT
;
A
#
# COMPACT_ATOMS: atom_id res chain seq x y z
N MET A 1 10.74 -23.70 1.62
CA MET A 1 10.09 -23.87 0.28
C MET A 1 8.83 -23.01 0.29
N SER A 2 8.61 -22.20 -0.73
CA SER A 2 7.36 -21.45 -0.85
C SER A 2 6.22 -22.40 -1.20
N SER A 3 5.13 -22.36 -0.43
CA SER A 3 3.91 -23.13 -0.70
C SER A 3 2.94 -22.41 -1.66
N ILE A 4 3.26 -21.17 -2.02
CA ILE A 4 2.44 -20.34 -2.92
C ILE A 4 3.16 -20.20 -4.25
N VAL A 5 2.46 -20.53 -5.34
CA VAL A 5 3.04 -20.53 -6.71
C VAL A 5 3.61 -19.16 -7.09
N LEU A 6 2.93 -18.07 -6.74
CA LEU A 6 3.38 -16.70 -7.03
C LEU A 6 4.71 -16.33 -6.36
N GLN A 7 5.09 -17.00 -5.26
CA GLN A 7 6.37 -16.82 -4.56
C GLN A 7 7.43 -17.83 -4.99
N SER A 8 7.09 -18.73 -5.93
CA SER A 8 8.01 -19.73 -6.44
C SER A 8 9.07 -19.08 -7.33
N ARG A 9 10.35 -19.37 -7.07
CA ARG A 9 11.45 -18.95 -7.94
C ARG A 9 11.42 -19.63 -9.32
N LEU A 10 10.67 -20.73 -9.46
CA LEU A 10 10.56 -21.49 -10.72
C LEU A 10 9.32 -21.09 -11.52
N PHE A 11 8.22 -20.81 -10.83
CA PHE A 11 6.90 -20.66 -11.48
C PHE A 11 6.27 -19.28 -11.29
N GLY A 12 6.84 -18.41 -10.45
CA GLY A 12 6.25 -17.11 -10.12
C GLY A 12 5.99 -16.25 -11.36
N ASP A 13 6.93 -16.23 -12.32
CA ASP A 13 6.82 -15.43 -13.53
C ASP A 13 5.83 -15.99 -14.56
N MET A 14 5.31 -17.22 -14.36
CA MET A 14 4.26 -17.79 -15.21
C MET A 14 2.86 -17.27 -14.85
N PHE A 15 2.68 -16.70 -13.66
CA PHE A 15 1.37 -16.33 -13.12
C PHE A 15 1.23 -14.85 -12.75
N GLY A 16 2.21 -14.04 -13.12
CA GLY A 16 2.18 -12.59 -12.88
C GLY A 16 3.51 -11.93 -13.22
N THR A 17 3.48 -10.62 -13.43
CA THR A 17 4.68 -9.81 -13.65
C THR A 17 5.36 -9.48 -12.32
N ALA A 18 6.63 -9.09 -12.36
CA ALA A 18 7.37 -8.66 -11.18
C ALA A 18 6.75 -7.38 -10.58
N GLU A 19 6.30 -6.47 -11.44
CA GLU A 19 5.64 -5.21 -11.08
C GLU A 19 4.34 -5.47 -10.33
N MET A 20 3.49 -6.37 -10.84
CA MET A 20 2.23 -6.72 -10.18
C MET A 20 2.47 -7.37 -8.81
N ARG A 21 3.46 -8.28 -8.69
CA ARG A 21 3.81 -8.88 -7.40
C ARG A 21 4.36 -7.87 -6.40
N ALA A 22 5.13 -6.87 -6.88
CA ALA A 22 5.65 -5.82 -6.02
C ALA A 22 4.54 -4.94 -5.43
N LEU A 23 3.49 -4.64 -6.19
CA LEU A 23 2.32 -3.89 -5.71
C LEU A 23 1.61 -4.57 -4.53
N TYR A 24 1.62 -5.90 -4.48
CA TYR A 24 0.95 -6.71 -3.46
C TYR A 24 1.93 -7.35 -2.47
N SER A 25 3.15 -6.79 -2.34
CA SER A 25 4.07 -7.18 -1.27
C SER A 25 3.61 -6.63 0.09
N ASP A 26 4.04 -7.28 1.17
CA ASP A 26 3.74 -6.80 2.53
C ASP A 26 4.28 -5.37 2.75
N GLU A 27 5.46 -5.06 2.21
CA GLU A 27 6.05 -3.74 2.28
C GLU A 27 5.21 -2.67 1.56
N ALA A 28 4.71 -2.99 0.36
CA ALA A 28 3.84 -2.09 -0.39
C ALA A 28 2.51 -1.86 0.35
N LEU A 29 1.90 -2.93 0.86
CA LEU A 29 0.64 -2.84 1.61
C LEU A 29 0.79 -1.98 2.87
N VAL A 30 1.82 -2.25 3.67
CA VAL A 30 2.06 -1.49 4.92
C VAL A 30 2.42 -0.03 4.62
N GLN A 31 3.16 0.25 3.54
CA GLN A 31 3.38 1.63 3.12
C GLN A 31 2.05 2.31 2.74
N ARG A 32 1.13 1.63 2.05
CA ARG A 32 -0.21 2.19 1.76
C ARG A 32 -1.01 2.50 3.02
N TYR A 33 -0.95 1.65 4.05
CA TYR A 33 -1.57 1.98 5.33
C TYR A 33 -0.99 3.26 5.93
N LEU A 34 0.33 3.42 5.92
CA LEU A 34 1.00 4.64 6.39
C LEU A 34 0.59 5.85 5.53
N ASP A 35 0.53 5.72 4.22
CA ASP A 35 0.13 6.80 3.30
C ASP A 35 -1.30 7.28 3.61
N VAL A 36 -2.23 6.36 3.87
CA VAL A 36 -3.63 6.68 4.24
C VAL A 36 -3.69 7.40 5.58
N GLU A 37 -2.94 6.93 6.59
CA GLU A 37 -2.85 7.59 7.90
C GLU A 37 -2.35 9.04 7.76
N ILE A 38 -1.34 9.26 6.92
CA ILE A 38 -0.81 10.61 6.69
C ILE A 38 -1.78 11.50 5.90
N ALA A 39 -2.47 10.94 4.91
CA ALA A 39 -3.50 11.66 4.18
C ALA A 39 -4.64 12.12 5.13
N LEU A 40 -5.08 11.22 6.02
CA LEU A 40 -6.07 11.52 7.07
C LEU A 40 -5.56 12.64 8.00
N ALA A 41 -4.35 12.50 8.53
CA ALA A 41 -3.76 13.48 9.45
C ALA A 41 -3.65 14.87 8.78
N ARG A 42 -3.23 14.96 7.52
CA ARG A 42 -3.14 16.21 6.77
C ARG A 42 -4.51 16.85 6.53
N ALA A 43 -5.50 16.05 6.16
CA ALA A 43 -6.86 16.54 5.97
C ALA A 43 -7.43 17.11 7.28
N GLN A 44 -7.24 16.41 8.39
CA GLN A 44 -7.68 16.85 9.72
C GLN A 44 -6.95 18.09 10.20
N ALA A 45 -5.65 18.19 9.96
CA ALA A 45 -4.87 19.40 10.26
C ALA A 45 -5.36 20.62 9.45
N GLY A 46 -5.68 20.41 8.17
CA GLY A 46 -6.24 21.47 7.31
C GLY A 46 -7.61 21.98 7.80
N LEU A 47 -8.37 21.14 8.51
CA LEU A 47 -9.65 21.50 9.13
C LEU A 47 -9.50 21.97 10.59
N GLY A 48 -8.29 22.01 11.14
CA GLY A 48 -8.04 22.38 12.54
C GLY A 48 -8.51 21.34 13.58
N ILE A 49 -8.74 20.09 13.17
CA ILE A 49 -9.17 18.99 14.06
C ILE A 49 -7.99 18.48 14.88
N ILE A 50 -6.80 18.39 14.26
CA ILE A 50 -5.54 18.09 14.93
C ILE A 50 -4.53 19.20 14.69
N PRO A 51 -3.47 19.33 15.53
CA PRO A 51 -2.42 20.31 15.29
C PRO A 51 -1.68 20.08 13.96
N ALA A 52 -1.40 21.14 13.21
CA ALA A 52 -0.66 21.03 11.95
C ALA A 52 0.73 20.38 12.12
N GLU A 53 1.40 20.73 13.24
CA GLU A 53 2.68 20.15 13.61
C GLU A 53 2.64 18.63 13.84
N ALA A 54 1.49 18.08 14.26
CA ALA A 54 1.30 16.64 14.44
C ALA A 54 1.26 15.93 13.07
N ALA A 55 0.50 16.46 12.10
CA ALA A 55 0.45 15.91 10.76
C ALA A 55 1.83 15.89 10.10
N GLU A 56 2.60 16.96 10.24
CA GLU A 56 3.97 17.05 9.70
C GLU A 56 4.95 16.11 10.46
N ALA A 57 4.82 15.96 11.77
CA ALA A 57 5.65 15.03 12.54
C ALA A 57 5.39 13.58 12.12
N LEU A 58 4.12 13.20 11.98
CA LEU A 58 3.72 11.87 11.49
C LEU A 58 4.21 11.62 10.06
N ALA A 59 4.05 12.60 9.15
CA ALA A 59 4.47 12.46 7.76
C ALA A 59 5.99 12.23 7.60
N ARG A 60 6.81 12.85 8.45
CA ARG A 60 8.28 12.66 8.41
C ARG A 60 8.71 11.25 8.77
N VAL A 61 7.93 10.54 9.55
CA VAL A 61 8.32 9.23 10.11
C VAL A 61 7.57 8.05 9.51
N ALA A 62 6.51 8.28 8.74
CA ALA A 62 5.65 7.25 8.16
C ALA A 62 6.32 6.54 6.96
N GLN A 63 7.32 5.71 7.26
CA GLN A 63 8.09 4.98 6.26
C GLN A 63 8.14 3.50 6.63
N VAL A 64 7.86 2.63 5.68
CA VAL A 64 7.87 1.17 5.85
C VAL A 64 9.23 0.64 6.32
N SER A 65 10.32 1.32 5.98
CA SER A 65 11.67 0.99 6.43
C SER A 65 11.89 1.09 7.94
N ARG A 66 10.98 1.74 8.67
CA ARG A 66 11.00 1.85 10.13
C ARG A 66 10.21 0.75 10.85
N VAL A 67 9.47 -0.06 10.11
CA VAL A 67 8.57 -1.06 10.68
C VAL A 67 9.36 -2.18 11.34
N ASP A 68 9.04 -2.43 12.60
CA ASP A 68 9.42 -3.67 13.29
C ASP A 68 8.45 -4.77 12.84
N TRP A 69 8.88 -5.56 11.87
CA TRP A 69 8.08 -6.61 11.24
C TRP A 69 7.74 -7.76 12.19
N ASP A 70 8.66 -8.14 13.06
CA ASP A 70 8.43 -9.23 14.02
C ASP A 70 7.36 -8.83 15.04
N HIS A 71 7.44 -7.60 15.53
CA HIS A 71 6.42 -7.03 16.40
C HIS A 71 5.07 -6.91 15.68
N LEU A 72 5.06 -6.35 14.46
CA LEU A 72 3.85 -6.20 13.64
C LEU A 72 3.16 -7.54 13.42
N ALA A 73 3.89 -8.55 12.94
CA ALA A 73 3.36 -9.89 12.68
C ALA A 73 2.83 -10.58 13.95
N THR A 74 3.57 -10.48 15.05
CA THR A 74 3.17 -11.10 16.32
C THR A 74 1.90 -10.47 16.88
N ARG A 75 1.82 -9.14 16.86
CA ARG A 75 0.65 -8.41 17.34
C ARG A 75 -0.57 -8.60 16.43
N THR A 76 -0.37 -8.62 15.12
CA THR A 76 -1.42 -8.90 14.14
C THR A 76 -2.10 -10.24 14.41
N ARG A 77 -1.35 -11.30 14.76
CA ARG A 77 -1.93 -12.61 15.11
C ARG A 77 -2.81 -12.57 16.37
N ILE A 78 -2.52 -11.65 17.29
CA ILE A 78 -3.28 -11.50 18.53
C ILE A 78 -4.54 -10.64 18.29
N VAL A 79 -4.38 -9.55 17.56
CA VAL A 79 -5.43 -8.54 17.33
C VAL A 79 -6.38 -8.95 16.20
N GLY A 80 -5.86 -9.69 15.20
CA GLY A 80 -6.61 -10.13 14.02
C GLY A 80 -6.44 -9.23 12.78
N TYR A 81 -5.79 -8.07 12.91
CA TYR A 81 -5.53 -7.11 11.82
C TYR A 81 -4.30 -6.24 12.11
N PRO A 82 -3.62 -5.69 11.06
CA PRO A 82 -2.30 -5.05 11.22
C PRO A 82 -2.36 -3.58 11.65
N ILE A 83 -3.51 -2.90 11.53
CA ILE A 83 -3.57 -1.44 11.69
C ILE A 83 -3.22 -0.99 13.11
N LEU A 84 -3.84 -1.59 14.15
CA LEU A 84 -3.55 -1.21 15.52
C LEU A 84 -2.05 -1.30 15.86
N PRO A 85 -1.35 -2.44 15.66
CA PRO A 85 0.08 -2.51 15.96
C PRO A 85 0.94 -1.62 15.06
N LEU A 86 0.51 -1.27 13.85
CA LEU A 86 1.20 -0.32 12.99
C LEU A 86 1.06 1.12 13.53
N VAL A 87 -0.15 1.50 13.94
CA VAL A 87 -0.42 2.81 14.56
C VAL A 87 0.32 2.98 15.89
N GLU A 88 0.42 1.90 16.68
CA GLU A 88 1.25 1.90 17.90
C GLU A 88 2.73 2.21 17.61
N GLN A 89 3.26 1.72 16.50
CA GLN A 89 4.63 2.02 16.04
C GLN A 89 4.73 3.45 15.51
N LEU A 90 3.82 3.86 14.61
CA LEU A 90 3.78 5.20 14.04
C LEU A 90 3.71 6.28 15.15
N SER A 91 2.88 6.06 16.15
CA SER A 91 2.74 6.95 17.29
C SER A 91 4.04 7.11 18.09
N LYS A 92 4.81 6.04 18.24
CA LYS A 92 6.11 6.06 18.95
C LYS A 92 7.21 6.73 18.12
N TRP A 93 7.13 6.70 16.79
CA TRP A 93 8.15 7.31 15.93
C TRP A 93 8.07 8.83 15.89
N ALA A 94 6.87 9.41 16.12
CA ALA A 94 6.68 10.85 16.15
C ALA A 94 7.04 11.42 17.54
N GLU A 95 8.07 12.27 17.57
CA GLU A 95 8.60 12.86 18.80
C GLU A 95 7.66 13.93 19.40
N GLY A 96 7.95 14.34 20.63
CA GLY A 96 7.25 15.44 21.29
C GLY A 96 5.79 15.16 21.68
N GLY A 97 5.39 13.88 21.76
CA GLY A 97 4.00 13.50 22.07
C GLY A 97 3.04 13.71 20.91
N LEU A 98 3.53 14.11 19.73
CA LEU A 98 2.70 14.38 18.54
C LEU A 98 2.10 13.12 17.93
N GLY A 99 2.67 11.97 18.22
CA GLY A 99 2.17 10.65 17.76
C GLY A 99 0.80 10.29 18.31
N GLN A 100 0.34 10.89 19.39
CA GLN A 100 -1.01 10.67 19.94
C GLN A 100 -2.14 11.05 18.94
N TRP A 101 -1.83 11.84 17.92
CA TRP A 101 -2.76 12.27 16.90
C TRP A 101 -2.84 11.33 15.68
N SER A 102 -2.05 10.23 15.68
CA SER A 102 -2.18 9.19 14.65
C SER A 102 -3.53 8.51 14.75
N HIS A 103 -4.12 8.13 13.62
CA HIS A 103 -5.39 7.39 13.55
C HIS A 103 -6.57 8.11 14.25
N TRP A 104 -6.55 9.43 14.32
CA TRP A 104 -7.53 10.20 15.09
C TRP A 104 -8.92 10.10 14.45
N GLY A 105 -9.88 9.54 15.22
CA GLY A 105 -11.28 9.44 14.78
C GLY A 105 -11.55 8.44 13.66
N ALA A 106 -10.56 7.69 13.21
CA ALA A 106 -10.72 6.65 12.21
C ALA A 106 -10.94 5.26 12.84
N THR A 107 -11.40 4.32 12.05
CA THR A 107 -11.39 2.91 12.38
C THR A 107 -10.43 2.13 11.45
N THR A 108 -10.03 0.95 11.88
CA THR A 108 -9.17 0.03 11.11
C THR A 108 -9.66 -0.17 9.68
N GLN A 109 -10.97 -0.34 9.49
CA GLN A 109 -11.58 -0.59 8.19
C GLN A 109 -11.39 0.59 7.22
N ASP A 110 -11.46 1.84 7.70
CA ASP A 110 -11.26 3.02 6.87
C ASP A 110 -9.87 3.01 6.22
N ILE A 111 -8.84 2.59 6.98
CA ILE A 111 -7.47 2.53 6.50
C ILE A 111 -7.26 1.37 5.53
N MET A 112 -7.78 0.19 5.88
CA MET A 112 -7.61 -1.03 5.07
C MET A 112 -8.30 -0.89 3.73
N ASP A 113 -9.58 -0.53 3.69
CA ASP A 113 -10.34 -0.40 2.45
C ASP A 113 -9.78 0.69 1.54
N THR A 114 -9.34 1.81 2.11
CA THR A 114 -8.72 2.88 1.32
C THR A 114 -7.40 2.42 0.70
N ALA A 115 -6.56 1.71 1.46
CA ALA A 115 -5.30 1.16 0.97
C ALA A 115 -5.53 0.13 -0.14
N ASP A 116 -6.51 -0.77 0.02
CA ASP A 116 -6.87 -1.78 -0.98
C ASP A 116 -7.32 -1.12 -2.29
N VAL A 117 -8.15 -0.06 -2.21
CA VAL A 117 -8.58 0.70 -3.40
C VAL A 117 -7.39 1.39 -4.09
N LEU A 118 -6.43 1.92 -3.33
CA LEU A 118 -5.22 2.51 -3.90
C LEU A 118 -4.35 1.47 -4.61
N GLN A 119 -4.16 0.28 -4.01
CA GLN A 119 -3.44 -0.81 -4.68
C GLN A 119 -4.16 -1.30 -5.93
N LEU A 120 -5.49 -1.44 -5.87
CA LEU A 120 -6.30 -1.83 -7.02
C LEU A 120 -6.18 -0.82 -8.17
N ARG A 121 -6.21 0.48 -7.87
CA ARG A 121 -5.99 1.53 -8.87
C ARG A 121 -4.64 1.36 -9.57
N ASP A 122 -3.57 1.21 -8.80
CA ASP A 122 -2.23 1.07 -9.35
C ASP A 122 -2.10 -0.25 -10.18
N ALA A 123 -2.77 -1.32 -9.76
CA ALA A 123 -2.84 -2.57 -10.53
C ALA A 123 -3.60 -2.40 -11.86
N LEU A 124 -4.71 -1.65 -11.85
CA LEU A 124 -5.47 -1.36 -13.07
C LEU A 124 -4.67 -0.49 -14.06
N ASP A 125 -3.84 0.44 -13.56
CA ASP A 125 -2.96 1.24 -14.40
C ASP A 125 -1.91 0.37 -15.13
N LEU A 126 -1.33 -0.64 -14.44
CA LEU A 126 -0.45 -1.63 -15.08
C LEU A 126 -1.17 -2.45 -16.15
N ILE A 127 -2.36 -2.96 -15.83
CA ILE A 127 -3.17 -3.75 -16.77
C ILE A 127 -3.55 -2.89 -18.00
N SER A 128 -3.94 -1.64 -17.80
CA SER A 128 -4.28 -0.72 -18.91
C SER A 128 -3.09 -0.51 -19.82
N THR A 129 -1.90 -0.31 -19.26
CA THR A 129 -0.67 -0.16 -20.04
C THR A 129 -0.38 -1.39 -20.91
N ASP A 130 -0.52 -2.59 -20.34
CA ASP A 130 -0.32 -3.84 -21.08
C ASP A 130 -1.37 -4.04 -22.19
N LEU A 131 -2.64 -3.71 -21.90
CA LEU A 131 -3.73 -3.78 -22.88
C LEU A 131 -3.52 -2.82 -24.06
N ASP A 132 -3.05 -1.61 -23.80
CA ASP A 132 -2.73 -0.64 -24.84
C ASP A 132 -1.61 -1.16 -25.75
N ALA A 133 -0.57 -1.77 -25.18
CA ALA A 133 0.53 -2.37 -25.93
C ALA A 133 0.05 -3.56 -26.81
N VAL A 134 -0.80 -4.42 -26.26
CA VAL A 134 -1.41 -5.54 -26.99
C VAL A 134 -2.31 -5.02 -28.12
N GLY A 135 -3.13 -4.01 -27.85
CA GLY A 135 -4.01 -3.38 -28.84
C GLY A 135 -3.22 -2.81 -30.02
N ALA A 136 -2.14 -2.08 -29.75
CA ALA A 136 -1.26 -1.55 -30.79
C ALA A 136 -0.60 -2.65 -31.64
N ALA A 137 -0.11 -3.70 -30.99
CA ALA A 137 0.50 -4.83 -31.69
C ALA A 137 -0.52 -5.58 -32.60
N LEU A 138 -1.74 -5.78 -32.12
CA LEU A 138 -2.82 -6.40 -32.88
C LEU A 138 -3.27 -5.53 -34.07
N ALA A 139 -3.34 -4.22 -33.91
CA ALA A 139 -3.65 -3.29 -34.98
C ALA A 139 -2.62 -3.37 -36.11
N THR A 140 -1.33 -3.36 -35.78
CA THR A 140 -0.25 -3.54 -36.77
C THR A 140 -0.35 -4.89 -37.49
N LEU A 141 -0.57 -5.98 -36.75
CA LEU A 141 -0.75 -7.30 -37.36
C LEU A 141 -1.98 -7.35 -38.31
N ALA A 142 -3.08 -6.72 -37.93
CA ALA A 142 -4.27 -6.67 -38.75
C ALA A 142 -4.04 -5.87 -40.06
N GLU A 143 -3.29 -4.78 -40.01
CA GLU A 143 -2.91 -4.01 -41.20
C GLU A 143 -1.98 -4.80 -42.10
N ASP A 144 -0.93 -5.42 -41.55
CA ASP A 144 0.08 -6.17 -42.30
C ASP A 144 -0.51 -7.43 -42.98
N HIS A 145 -1.56 -8.00 -42.41
CA HIS A 145 -2.19 -9.23 -42.88
C HIS A 145 -3.62 -9.03 -43.43
N ALA A 146 -4.02 -7.80 -43.77
CA ALA A 146 -5.38 -7.49 -44.23
C ALA A 146 -5.79 -8.22 -45.52
N THR A 147 -4.85 -8.72 -46.31
CA THR A 147 -5.08 -9.41 -47.59
C THR A 147 -4.60 -10.87 -47.59
N THR A 148 -4.30 -11.43 -46.42
CA THR A 148 -3.79 -12.81 -46.32
C THR A 148 -4.92 -13.82 -46.25
#